data_e437c58c75a3322f28e365e444434063
#
_entry.id   e437c58c75a3322f28e365e444434063
#
_cell.length_a   1.000
_cell.length_b   1.000
_cell.length_c   1.000
_cell.angle_alpha   90.00
_cell.angle_beta   90.00
_cell.angle_gamma   90.00
#
_symmetry.space_group_name_H-M   'P 1'
#
loop_
_entity.id
_entity.type
_entity.pdbx_description
1 polymer ?
#
loop_
_entity_poly.entity_id
_entity_poly.type
_entity_poly.pdbx_seq_one_letter_code
_entity_poly.pdbx_strand_id
1 'polypeptide(L)'
;MKITGLDQLTRQLDDAQRAIASLDGELGTVSFDPNDPASIEAAIQKAEAIIDERLGSYASNPIVGPMADQLKEKYRAGIIEKAAEARAGNGSTGHETNG
;
A
#
# COMPACT_ATOMS: atom_id res chain seq x y z
N MET A 1 -33.31 8.73 -17.42
CA MET A 1 -32.54 8.78 -17.52
C MET A 1 -31.72 7.90 -17.46
N LYS A 2 -31.09 7.64 -17.95
CA LYS A 2 -30.45 6.82 -17.96
C LYS A 2 -29.19 6.97 -18.30
N ILE A 3 -28.34 7.34 -17.82
CA ILE A 3 -27.10 7.49 -18.12
C ILE A 3 -26.49 6.48 -17.45
N THR A 4 -26.85 5.35 -17.56
CA THR A 4 -26.37 4.28 -16.82
C THR A 4 -24.93 4.09 -16.86
N GLY A 5 -24.28 4.33 -17.97
CA GLY A 5 -22.83 4.15 -18.05
C GLY A 5 -22.08 5.04 -17.08
N LEU A 6 -22.45 6.29 -17.02
CA LEU A 6 -21.80 7.22 -16.13
C LEU A 6 -22.12 6.94 -14.69
N ASP A 7 -23.35 6.55 -14.40
CA ASP A 7 -23.73 6.22 -13.03
C ASP A 7 -22.91 5.06 -12.54
N GLN A 8 -22.74 4.05 -13.37
CA GLN A 8 -22.01 2.89 -12.97
C GLN A 8 -20.56 3.22 -12.76
N LEU A 9 -19.97 3.99 -13.66
CA LEU A 9 -18.59 4.39 -13.52
C LEU A 9 -18.38 5.20 -12.25
N THR A 10 -19.29 6.14 -11.97
CA THR A 10 -19.17 6.96 -10.78
C THR A 10 -19.22 6.10 -9.53
N ARG A 11 -20.09 5.10 -9.53
CA ARG A 11 -20.20 4.23 -8.37
C ARG A 11 -18.94 3.40 -8.21
N GLN A 12 -18.38 2.91 -9.31
CA GLN A 12 -17.17 2.12 -9.25
C GLN A 12 -15.99 2.94 -8.75
N LEU A 13 -15.92 4.20 -9.17
CA LEU A 13 -14.86 5.08 -8.68
C LEU A 13 -15.04 5.39 -7.20
N ASP A 14 -16.29 5.57 -6.77
CA ASP A 14 -16.57 5.82 -5.36
C ASP A 14 -16.14 4.63 -4.53
N ASP A 15 -16.49 3.43 -4.96
CA ASP A 15 -16.10 2.23 -4.24
C ASP A 15 -14.59 2.11 -4.18
N ALA A 16 -13.91 2.42 -5.28
CA ALA A 16 -12.45 2.35 -5.30
C ALA A 16 -11.84 3.33 -4.30
N GLN A 17 -12.40 4.53 -4.22
CA GLN A 17 -11.88 5.51 -3.29
C GLN A 17 -12.10 5.09 -1.86
N ARG A 18 -13.25 4.49 -1.56
CA ARG A 18 -13.51 4.01 -0.21
C ARG A 18 -12.59 2.86 0.15
N ALA A 19 -12.34 1.98 -0.81
CA ALA A 19 -11.44 0.86 -0.58
C ALA A 19 -10.04 1.35 -0.26
N ILE A 20 -9.56 2.34 -1.00
CA ILE A 20 -8.22 2.88 -0.78
C ILE A 20 -8.15 3.58 0.55
N ALA A 21 -9.17 4.34 0.91
CA ALA A 21 -9.17 5.04 2.19
C ALA A 21 -9.13 4.05 3.35
N SER A 22 -9.85 2.94 3.20
CA SER A 22 -9.85 1.92 4.22
C SER A 22 -8.47 1.28 4.34
N LEU A 23 -7.79 1.07 3.21
CA LEU A 23 -6.47 0.50 3.22
C LEU A 23 -5.45 1.39 3.89
N ASP A 24 -5.52 2.69 3.63
CA ASP A 24 -4.53 3.60 4.18
C ASP A 24 -4.45 3.52 5.69
N GLY A 25 -5.59 3.43 6.33
CA GLY A 25 -5.62 3.34 7.79
C GLY A 25 -4.94 2.08 8.30
N GLU A 26 -5.23 0.94 7.68
CA GLU A 26 -4.63 -0.29 8.14
C GLU A 26 -3.20 -0.45 7.76
N LEU A 27 -2.84 -0.04 6.54
CA LEU A 27 -1.47 -0.15 6.10
C LEU A 27 -0.56 0.77 6.89
N GLY A 28 -1.11 1.85 7.43
CA GLY A 28 -0.32 2.75 8.25
C GLY A 28 0.14 2.13 9.56
N THR A 29 -0.46 1.01 9.96
CA THR A 29 -0.05 0.35 11.20
C THR A 29 0.99 -0.72 10.97
N VAL A 30 1.36 -1.01 9.74
CA VAL A 30 2.35 -2.04 9.47
C VAL A 30 3.72 -1.49 9.82
N SER A 31 4.43 -2.18 10.70
CA SER A 31 5.73 -1.72 11.12
C SER A 31 6.76 -2.81 10.91
N PHE A 32 8.02 -2.46 10.92
CA PHE A 32 9.09 -3.41 10.69
C PHE A 32 10.40 -2.87 11.21
N ASP A 33 11.36 -3.78 11.39
CA ASP A 33 12.71 -3.43 11.80
C ASP A 33 13.53 -3.26 10.53
N PRO A 34 14.00 -2.08 10.20
CA PRO A 34 14.73 -1.85 8.94
C PRO A 34 16.05 -2.60 8.86
N ASN A 35 16.55 -3.08 9.99
CA ASN A 35 17.81 -3.82 9.98
C ASN A 35 17.62 -5.32 9.94
N ASP A 36 16.37 -5.79 9.87
CA ASP A 36 16.09 -7.22 9.88
C ASP A 36 15.38 -7.59 8.59
N PRO A 37 16.05 -8.24 7.66
CA PRO A 37 15.41 -8.60 6.39
C PRO A 37 14.16 -9.46 6.57
N ALA A 38 14.13 -10.33 7.58
CA ALA A 38 12.96 -11.14 7.82
C ALA A 38 11.78 -10.28 8.26
N SER A 39 12.05 -9.25 9.05
CA SER A 39 11.01 -8.34 9.48
C SER A 39 10.47 -7.54 8.30
N ILE A 40 11.34 -7.12 7.40
CA ILE A 40 10.92 -6.40 6.21
C ILE A 40 10.04 -7.28 5.34
N GLU A 41 10.44 -8.52 5.14
CA GLU A 41 9.66 -9.44 4.31
C GLU A 41 8.30 -9.72 4.96
N ALA A 42 8.27 -9.87 6.27
CA ALA A 42 7.01 -10.11 6.97
C ALA A 42 6.08 -8.91 6.83
N ALA A 43 6.63 -7.70 6.87
CA ALA A 43 5.83 -6.50 6.71
C ALA A 43 5.25 -6.42 5.29
N ILE A 44 6.04 -6.80 4.29
CA ILE A 44 5.57 -6.81 2.92
C ILE A 44 4.42 -7.81 2.79
N GLN A 45 4.58 -9.00 3.34
CA GLN A 45 3.54 -10.00 3.25
C GLN A 45 2.28 -9.56 3.99
N LYS A 46 2.45 -8.89 5.11
CA LYS A 46 1.30 -8.40 5.85
C LYS A 46 0.57 -7.33 5.05
N ALA A 47 1.30 -6.41 4.43
CA ALA A 47 0.68 -5.38 3.62
C ALA A 47 -0.07 -6.00 2.44
N GLU A 48 0.52 -7.02 1.80
CA GLU A 48 -0.15 -7.67 0.70
C GLU A 48 -1.42 -8.37 1.16
N ALA A 49 -1.38 -9.01 2.32
CA ALA A 49 -2.55 -9.68 2.85
C ALA A 49 -3.67 -8.70 3.17
N ILE A 50 -3.32 -7.54 3.72
CA ILE A 50 -4.30 -6.51 4.02
C ILE A 50 -4.95 -6.03 2.73
N ILE A 51 -4.15 -5.79 1.69
CA ILE A 51 -4.65 -5.34 0.42
C ILE A 51 -5.60 -6.39 -0.16
N ASP A 52 -5.20 -7.65 -0.17
CA ASP A 52 -6.04 -8.70 -0.69
C ASP A 52 -7.34 -8.83 0.08
N GLU A 53 -7.26 -8.74 1.38
CA GLU A 53 -8.44 -8.88 2.20
C GLU A 53 -9.41 -7.73 2.00
N ARG A 54 -8.91 -6.51 2.00
CA ARG A 54 -9.79 -5.35 1.86
C ARG A 54 -10.34 -5.21 0.46
N LEU A 55 -9.50 -5.39 -0.55
CA LEU A 55 -9.96 -5.24 -1.91
C LEU A 55 -10.71 -6.46 -2.41
N GLY A 56 -10.58 -7.58 -1.72
CA GLY A 56 -11.32 -8.77 -2.09
C GLY A 56 -12.82 -8.57 -2.03
N SER A 57 -13.30 -7.71 -1.11
CA SER A 57 -14.73 -7.46 -1.04
C SER A 57 -15.22 -6.63 -2.22
N TYR A 58 -14.30 -6.09 -3.03
CA TYR A 58 -14.67 -5.32 -4.21
C TYR A 58 -14.27 -6.08 -5.48
N ALA A 59 -14.21 -7.40 -5.39
CA ALA A 59 -13.69 -8.19 -6.50
C ALA A 59 -14.47 -8.00 -7.80
N SER A 60 -15.76 -7.70 -7.70
CA SER A 60 -16.55 -7.50 -8.90
C SER A 60 -16.39 -6.11 -9.49
N ASN A 61 -15.66 -5.24 -8.84
CA ASN A 61 -15.45 -3.89 -9.34
C ASN A 61 -14.27 -3.90 -10.31
N PRO A 62 -14.49 -3.61 -11.59
CA PRO A 62 -13.43 -3.72 -12.59
C PRO A 62 -12.29 -2.72 -12.40
N ILE A 63 -12.51 -1.69 -11.59
CA ILE A 63 -11.46 -0.73 -11.34
C ILE A 63 -10.58 -1.22 -10.20
N VAL A 64 -11.18 -1.82 -9.19
CA VAL A 64 -10.45 -2.22 -7.99
C VAL A 64 -9.55 -3.41 -8.23
N GLY A 65 -10.00 -4.37 -9.06
CA GLY A 65 -9.22 -5.57 -9.30
C GLY A 65 -7.78 -5.28 -9.75
N PRO A 66 -7.61 -4.55 -10.84
CA PRO A 66 -6.26 -4.23 -11.28
C PRO A 66 -5.49 -3.36 -10.30
N MET A 67 -6.20 -2.55 -9.52
CA MET A 67 -5.54 -1.70 -8.55
C MET A 67 -4.87 -2.51 -7.46
N ALA A 68 -5.42 -3.66 -7.12
CA ALA A 68 -4.84 -4.47 -6.04
C ALA A 68 -3.39 -4.82 -6.34
N ASP A 69 -3.11 -5.26 -7.57
CA ASP A 69 -1.75 -5.62 -7.93
C ASP A 69 -0.83 -4.42 -7.91
N GLN A 70 -1.30 -3.29 -8.40
CA GLN A 70 -0.49 -2.08 -8.40
C GLN A 70 -0.21 -1.61 -6.99
N LEU A 71 -1.19 -1.71 -6.11
CA LEU A 71 -1.00 -1.29 -4.74
C LEU A 71 -0.02 -2.20 -4.01
N LYS A 72 -0.08 -3.50 -4.28
CA LYS A 72 0.87 -4.41 -3.65
C LYS A 72 2.29 -4.07 -4.07
N GLU A 73 2.48 -3.78 -5.36
CA GLU A 73 3.79 -3.40 -5.82
C GLU A 73 4.25 -2.09 -5.19
N LYS A 74 3.35 -1.14 -5.10
CA LYS A 74 3.70 0.15 -4.56
C LYS A 74 4.08 0.05 -3.09
N TYR A 75 3.32 -0.72 -2.32
CA TYR A 75 3.63 -0.82 -0.90
C TYR A 75 4.87 -1.65 -0.65
N ARG A 76 5.12 -2.66 -1.49
CA ARG A 76 6.36 -3.41 -1.38
C ARG A 76 7.53 -2.48 -1.63
N ALA A 77 7.49 -1.71 -2.70
CA ALA A 77 8.57 -0.78 -3.00
C ALA A 77 8.72 0.26 -1.91
N GLY A 78 7.60 0.73 -1.36
CA GLY A 78 7.64 1.73 -0.31
C GLY A 78 8.26 1.21 0.97
N ILE A 79 7.96 -0.03 1.34
CA ILE A 79 8.55 -0.62 2.54
C ILE A 79 10.04 -0.78 2.35
N ILE A 80 10.46 -1.28 1.18
CA ILE A 80 11.88 -1.47 0.91
C ILE A 80 12.60 -0.12 0.92
N GLU A 81 11.98 0.90 0.35
CA GLU A 81 12.58 2.20 0.33
C GLU A 81 12.69 2.80 1.72
N LYS A 82 11.64 2.66 2.53
CA LYS A 82 11.69 3.18 3.89
C LYS A 82 12.73 2.46 4.72
N ALA A 83 12.88 1.17 4.52
CA ALA A 83 13.90 0.41 5.23
C ALA A 83 15.29 0.91 4.84
N ALA A 84 15.49 1.16 3.54
CA ALA A 84 16.79 1.64 3.07
C ALA A 84 17.07 3.03 3.62
N GLU A 85 16.06 3.89 3.65
CA GLU A 85 16.24 5.24 4.17
C GLU A 85 16.56 5.21 5.66
N ALA A 86 15.91 4.34 6.40
CA ALA A 86 16.16 4.25 7.83
C ALA A 86 17.57 3.77 8.11
N ARG A 87 18.04 2.79 7.33
CA ARG A 87 19.40 2.31 7.51
C ARG A 87 20.42 3.35 7.10
N ALA A 88 20.14 4.07 6.01
CA ALA A 88 21.04 5.11 5.55
C ALA A 88 21.08 6.24 6.56
N GLY A 89 19.93 6.61 7.08
CA GLY A 89 19.89 7.67 8.08
C GLY A 89 20.67 7.30 9.30
N ASN A 90 20.51 6.06 9.78
CA ASN A 90 21.26 5.63 10.93
C ASN A 90 22.72 5.57 10.61
N GLY A 91 23.06 5.04 9.45
CA GLY A 91 24.45 4.91 9.10
C GLY A 91 25.13 6.22 8.79
N SER A 92 24.37 7.18 8.27
CA SER A 92 25.01 8.39 7.90
C SER A 92 24.86 9.47 8.93
N THR A 93 24.30 9.16 10.07
CA THR A 93 24.15 10.13 11.06
C THR A 93 25.41 10.83 11.35
N GLY A 94 26.40 10.10 11.62
CA GLY A 94 27.60 10.69 11.88
C GLY A 94 28.11 11.39 10.72
N HIS A 95 27.81 10.90 9.58
CA HIS A 95 28.37 11.36 8.47
C HIS A 95 27.74 12.61 8.06
N GLU A 96 26.51 12.69 8.06
CA GLU A 96 25.97 13.77 7.57
C GLU A 96 26.18 14.88 8.35
N THR A 97 26.41 14.68 9.49
CA THR A 97 26.63 15.81 10.20
C THR A 97 27.70 16.52 9.64
N ASN A 98 28.50 15.91 9.00
CA ASN A 98 29.50 16.57 8.51
C ASN A 98 29.13 16.99 7.37
N GLY A 99 28.28 16.69 7.15
CA GLY A 99 27.77 17.16 5.93
C GLY A 99 28.30 17.64 5.56
#